data_967c7668d612eacca4ca72ef210aaddf
#
_entry.id   967c7668d612eacca4ca72ef210aaddf
#
_cell.length_a   1.000
_cell.length_b   1.000
_cell.length_c   1.000
_cell.angle_alpha   90.00
_cell.angle_beta   90.00
_cell.angle_gamma   90.00
#
_symmetry.space_group_name_H-M   'P 1'
#
loop_
_entity.id
_entity.type
_entity.pdbx_description
1 polymer ?
#
loop_
_entity_poly.entity_id
_entity_poly.type
_entity_poly.pdbx_seq_one_letter_code
_entity_poly.pdbx_strand_id
1 'polypeptide(L)' 'MNNNYTIAQRNALVEKHLWCIDTVIRKNRPLMRAAQLEYDDVYQQLALRLIKAVAGFDPQKGTLQQHIFAQLK' A
#
# COMPACT_ATOMS: atom_id res chain seq x y z
N MET A 1 -2.41 18.88 5.06
CA MET A 1 -2.58 18.07 5.45
C MET A 1 -3.60 17.58 5.63
N ASN A 2 -4.05 16.98 5.57
CA ASN A 2 -5.04 16.66 5.60
C ASN A 2 -5.52 15.53 6.09
N ASN A 3 -4.91 14.61 6.54
CA ASN A 3 -5.54 13.60 7.19
C ASN A 3 -5.38 13.82 8.61
N ASN A 4 -6.32 13.50 9.41
CA ASN A 4 -6.33 13.75 10.84
C ASN A 4 -5.90 12.55 11.65
N TYR A 5 -5.24 11.59 11.03
CA TYR A 5 -4.78 10.41 11.75
C TYR A 5 -3.55 10.72 12.58
N THR A 6 -3.53 10.23 13.82
CA THR A 6 -2.32 10.24 14.62
C THR A 6 -1.33 9.20 14.06
N ILE A 7 -0.09 9.25 14.53
CA ILE A 7 0.91 8.25 14.11
C ILE A 7 0.45 6.85 14.47
N ALA A 8 -0.12 6.67 15.66
CA ALA A 8 -0.63 5.37 16.10
C ALA A 8 -1.76 4.88 15.19
N GLN A 9 -2.67 5.79 14.82
CA GLN A 9 -3.77 5.44 13.93
C GLN A 9 -3.26 5.07 12.54
N ARG A 10 -2.28 5.80 12.03
CA ARG A 10 -1.70 5.48 10.73
C ARG A 10 -1.03 4.12 10.74
N ASN A 11 -0.29 3.83 11.81
CA ASN A 11 0.38 2.53 11.91
C ASN A 11 -0.64 1.39 11.95
N ALA A 12 -1.73 1.57 12.70
CA ALA A 12 -2.79 0.56 12.76
C ALA A 12 -3.44 0.35 11.39
N LEU A 13 -3.66 1.42 10.66
CA LEU A 13 -4.25 1.31 9.32
C LEU A 13 -3.31 0.63 8.34
N VAL A 14 -2.01 0.92 8.44
CA VAL A 14 -1.02 0.25 7.59
C VAL A 14 -1.04 -1.25 7.88
N GLU A 15 -0.98 -1.65 9.14
CA GLU A 15 -1.02 -3.06 9.50
C GLU A 15 -2.29 -3.75 9.01
N LYS A 16 -3.41 -3.06 9.14
CA LYS A 16 -4.69 -3.61 8.74
C LYS A 16 -4.79 -3.83 7.23
N HIS A 17 -3.98 -3.13 6.45
CA HIS A 17 -4.02 -3.19 5.00
C HIS A 17 -2.78 -3.82 4.36
N LEU A 18 -1.93 -4.46 5.17
CA LEU A 18 -0.76 -5.14 4.61
C LEU A 18 -1.15 -6.24 3.62
N TRP A 19 -2.33 -6.83 3.78
CA TRP A 19 -2.80 -7.84 2.85
C TRP A 19 -2.92 -7.31 1.42
N CYS A 20 -3.09 -5.99 1.26
CA CYS A 20 -3.17 -5.39 -0.07
C CYS A 20 -1.86 -5.57 -0.82
N ILE A 21 -0.73 -5.50 -0.11
CA ILE A 21 0.58 -5.71 -0.72
C ILE A 21 0.67 -7.13 -1.26
N ASP A 22 0.28 -8.11 -0.47
CA ASP A 22 0.31 -9.50 -0.91
C ASP A 22 -0.58 -9.72 -2.12
N THR A 23 -1.73 -9.06 -2.16
CA THR A 23 -2.65 -9.17 -3.30
C THR A 23 -1.99 -8.63 -4.57
N VAL A 24 -1.35 -7.47 -4.49
CA VAL A 24 -0.68 -6.87 -5.64
C VAL A 24 0.48 -7.75 -6.11
N ILE A 25 1.29 -8.25 -5.19
CA ILE A 25 2.42 -9.11 -5.54
C ILE A 25 1.92 -10.38 -6.21
N ARG A 26 0.86 -10.97 -5.68
CA ARG A 26 0.32 -12.22 -6.22
C ARG A 26 -0.15 -12.03 -7.66
N LYS A 27 -0.77 -10.89 -7.95
CA LYS A 27 -1.23 -10.59 -9.30
C LYS A 27 -0.10 -10.30 -10.27
N ASN A 28 1.06 -9.90 -9.76
CA ASN A 28 2.18 -9.49 -10.60
C ASN A 28 3.34 -10.47 -10.56
N ARG A 29 3.16 -11.66 -10.01
CA ARG A 29 4.23 -12.64 -9.93
C ARG A 29 4.89 -12.96 -11.26
N PRO A 30 4.12 -13.18 -12.34
CA PRO A 30 4.78 -13.46 -13.64
C PRO A 30 5.67 -12.31 -14.08
N LEU A 31 5.23 -11.08 -13.88
CA LEU A 31 6.04 -9.91 -14.24
C LEU A 31 7.29 -9.80 -13.37
N MET A 32 7.14 -10.08 -12.06
CA MET A 32 8.28 -10.06 -11.15
C MET A 32 9.31 -11.10 -11.54
N ARG A 33 8.85 -12.30 -11.91
CA ARG A 33 9.73 -13.37 -12.32
C ARG A 33 10.44 -13.02 -13.61
N ALA A 34 9.73 -12.47 -14.58
CA ALA A 34 10.31 -12.05 -15.85
C ALA A 34 11.34 -10.95 -15.68
N ALA A 35 11.12 -10.05 -14.72
CA ALA A 35 12.03 -8.95 -14.45
C ALA A 35 13.09 -9.32 -13.40
N GLN A 36 13.07 -10.55 -12.90
CA GLN A 36 14.00 -11.03 -11.89
C GLN A 36 14.00 -10.19 -10.61
N LEU A 37 12.81 -9.74 -10.22
CA LEU A 37 12.64 -8.96 -9.00
C LEU A 37 12.49 -9.88 -7.79
N GLU A 38 13.13 -9.49 -6.68
CA GLU A 38 13.02 -10.25 -5.45
C GLU A 38 11.79 -9.80 -4.65
N TYR A 39 11.15 -10.77 -4.00
CA TYR A 39 9.96 -10.52 -3.21
C TYR A 39 10.19 -9.43 -2.15
N ASP A 40 11.29 -9.54 -1.39
CA ASP A 40 11.54 -8.61 -0.30
C ASP A 40 11.70 -7.18 -0.81
N ASP A 41 12.37 -6.98 -1.94
CA ASP A 41 12.56 -5.65 -2.50
C ASP A 41 11.24 -5.06 -2.96
N VAL A 42 10.42 -5.87 -3.63
CA VAL A 42 9.11 -5.40 -4.09
C VAL A 42 8.21 -5.11 -2.89
N TYR A 43 8.23 -5.98 -1.88
CA TYR A 43 7.43 -5.77 -0.68
C TYR A 43 7.79 -4.45 0.00
N GLN A 44 9.08 -4.16 0.15
CA GLN A 44 9.50 -2.91 0.77
C GLN A 44 9.02 -1.69 -0.01
N GLN A 45 9.11 -1.74 -1.33
CA GLN A 45 8.65 -0.64 -2.17
C GLN A 45 7.16 -0.42 -2.00
N LEU A 46 6.39 -1.50 -2.00
CA LEU A 46 4.94 -1.39 -1.85
C LEU A 46 4.56 -0.97 -0.43
N ALA A 47 5.32 -1.40 0.57
CA ALA A 47 5.07 -0.97 1.95
C ALA A 47 5.26 0.53 2.10
N LEU A 48 6.30 1.09 1.47
CA LEU A 48 6.51 2.54 1.49
C LEU A 48 5.36 3.27 0.82
N ARG A 49 4.87 2.74 -0.31
CA ARG A 49 3.73 3.33 -0.98
C ARG A 49 2.46 3.25 -0.13
N LEU A 50 2.28 2.13 0.58
CA LEU A 50 1.14 1.98 1.47
C LEU A 50 1.17 3.02 2.59
N ILE A 51 2.33 3.22 3.20
CA ILE A 51 2.48 4.21 4.26
C ILE A 51 2.14 5.60 3.73
N LYS A 52 2.64 5.94 2.56
CA LYS A 52 2.36 7.23 1.95
C LYS A 52 0.88 7.37 1.59
N ALA A 53 0.26 6.30 1.12
CA ALA A 53 -1.15 6.31 0.77
C ALA A 53 -2.02 6.59 1.99
N VAL A 54 -1.72 5.94 3.11
CA VAL A 54 -2.47 6.17 4.34
C VAL A 54 -2.28 7.61 4.82
N ALA A 55 -1.04 8.10 4.77
CA ALA A 55 -0.74 9.45 5.23
C ALA A 55 -1.43 10.53 4.39
N GLY A 56 -1.61 10.27 3.09
CA GLY A 56 -2.22 11.25 2.19
C GLY A 56 -3.69 11.01 1.90
N PHE A 57 -4.33 10.10 2.61
CA PHE A 57 -5.70 9.75 2.31
C PHE A 57 -6.68 10.88 2.67
N ASP A 58 -7.62 11.13 1.75
CA ASP A 58 -8.70 12.08 1.96
C ASP A 58 -10.02 11.30 1.93
N PRO A 59 -10.72 11.21 3.07
CA PRO A 59 -11.96 10.43 3.14
C PRO A 59 -13.04 10.93 2.19
N GLN A 60 -12.95 12.18 1.74
CA GLN A 60 -13.94 12.74 0.84
C GLN A 60 -13.79 12.25 -0.59
N LYS A 61 -12.67 11.59 -0.91
CA LYS A 61 -12.39 11.17 -2.28
C LYS A 61 -12.57 9.69 -2.52
N GLY A 62 -13.18 8.99 -1.59
CA GLY A 62 -13.43 7.56 -1.75
C GLY A 62 -13.03 6.77 -0.53
N THR A 63 -12.97 5.46 -0.67
CA THR A 63 -12.58 4.61 0.44
C THR A 63 -11.05 4.51 0.52
N LEU A 64 -10.56 4.23 1.72
CA LEU A 64 -9.14 4.03 1.94
C LEU A 64 -8.61 2.86 1.11
N GLN A 65 -9.37 1.79 1.02
CA GLN A 65 -8.96 0.62 0.25
C GLN A 65 -8.78 0.95 -1.23
N GLN A 66 -9.72 1.69 -1.82
CA GLN A 66 -9.61 2.12 -3.21
C GLN A 66 -8.36 2.98 -3.42
N HIS A 67 -8.13 3.90 -2.49
CA HIS A 67 -6.97 4.79 -2.57
C HIS A 67 -5.67 4.00 -2.50
N ILE A 68 -5.59 3.03 -1.57
CA ILE A 68 -4.40 2.20 -1.42
C ILE A 68 -4.10 1.44 -2.71
N PHE A 69 -5.11 0.75 -3.26
CA PHE A 69 -4.88 -0.02 -4.49
C PHE A 69 -4.48 0.86 -5.66
N ALA A 70 -5.01 2.08 -5.73
CA ALA A 70 -4.60 3.01 -6.79
C ALA A 70 -3.13 3.38 -6.65
N GLN A 71 -2.63 3.51 -5.42
CA GLN A 71 -1.23 3.88 -5.19
C GLN A 71 -0.28 2.70 -5.35
N LEU A 72 -0.75 1.47 -5.16
CA LEU A 72 0.11 0.30 -5.24
C LEU A 72 0.30 -0.24 -6.67
N LYS A 73 -0.50 0.22 -7.59
CA LYS A 73 -0.38 -0.24 -8.98
C LYS A 73 0.91 0.12 -9.65
#